data_552ec2d303506fc61ca102530f22c43e
#
_entry.id   552ec2d303506fc61ca102530f22c43e
#
_cell.length_a   1.000
_cell.length_b   1.000
_cell.length_c   1.000
_cell.angle_alpha   90.00
_cell.angle_beta   90.00
_cell.angle_gamma   90.00
#
_symmetry.space_group_name_H-M   'P 1'
#
loop_
_entity.id
_entity.type
_entity.pdbx_description
1 polymer ?
#
loop_
_entity_poly.entity_id
_entity_poly.type
_entity_poly.pdbx_seq_one_letter_code
_entity_poly.pdbx_strand_id
1 'polypeptide(L)'
;MPVKCDIGVIGLSVMGRGLARNIADHGFQVAGFNRNGEVTKAVMQEEPNANLHPVFSLQALMETLSKPRRILLMIKAGEPVDQMLDQLIPLLEPGDIVMDGGNSFFADTRRRTKRLAEHGLHFFGVGVSGGETGARFGPAIMPGGARDHYALIGPILESIAARAEDGMPCCTYIGPDGAGHFVKMVHNGIEYADMQLIAESYLVLKSVGGFSNHELADIFAQWNTGELRSYLIGITAEVLREPDDLSAGDLVDHIEDAAGQKGTGRWASIESLEQGVDLSMITGAVDARILSGHLDERRLADLGAPEAQQISDRHSFVETVRQGLYLGKIAAYAQGFALMHNASKQYGWNLNLGAIASIFRAGCIIQAAFLSDITAAF
;
A
#
# COMPACT_ATOMS: atom_id res chain seq x y z
N MET A 1 -31.62 -4.45 23.55
CA MET A 1 -30.21 -4.45 24.01
C MET A 1 -29.45 -3.58 23.06
N PRO A 2 -28.45 -2.81 23.49
CA PRO A 2 -27.62 -2.08 22.55
C PRO A 2 -26.96 -3.06 21.57
N VAL A 3 -26.84 -2.66 20.31
CA VAL A 3 -26.19 -3.46 19.25
C VAL A 3 -24.75 -3.71 19.66
N LYS A 4 -24.31 -4.96 19.63
CA LYS A 4 -22.91 -5.32 19.83
C LYS A 4 -22.20 -5.29 18.47
N CYS A 5 -21.05 -4.59 18.43
CA CYS A 5 -20.25 -4.47 17.20
C CYS A 5 -19.23 -5.60 17.07
N ASP A 6 -19.01 -6.01 15.82
CA ASP A 6 -18.07 -7.08 15.47
C ASP A 6 -16.62 -6.58 15.52
N ILE A 7 -16.40 -5.30 15.19
CA ILE A 7 -15.09 -4.68 15.10
C ILE A 7 -15.16 -3.20 15.47
N GLY A 8 -14.10 -2.70 16.11
CA GLY A 8 -13.86 -1.26 16.32
C GLY A 8 -12.82 -0.72 15.35
N VAL A 9 -13.05 0.45 14.78
CA VAL A 9 -12.08 1.18 13.97
C VAL A 9 -11.68 2.45 14.70
N ILE A 10 -10.40 2.57 15.05
CA ILE A 10 -9.82 3.75 15.70
C ILE A 10 -9.04 4.57 14.66
N GLY A 11 -9.45 5.82 14.46
CA GLY A 11 -8.90 6.72 13.45
C GLY A 11 -9.75 6.71 12.18
N LEU A 12 -10.59 7.73 12.03
CA LEU A 12 -11.54 7.89 10.95
C LEU A 12 -11.10 8.98 9.94
N SER A 13 -9.79 9.13 9.72
CA SER A 13 -9.27 9.89 8.59
C SER A 13 -9.51 9.12 7.27
N VAL A 14 -9.00 9.62 6.15
CA VAL A 14 -9.27 9.13 4.80
C VAL A 14 -9.33 7.60 4.69
N MET A 15 -8.25 6.91 5.08
CA MET A 15 -8.19 5.44 4.98
C MET A 15 -9.11 4.74 5.99
N GLY A 16 -9.13 5.24 7.24
CA GLY A 16 -9.91 4.60 8.32
C GLY A 16 -11.42 4.72 8.10
N ARG A 17 -11.93 5.85 7.62
CA ARG A 17 -13.35 5.99 7.27
C ARG A 17 -13.72 5.11 6.08
N GLY A 18 -12.83 5.01 5.07
CA GLY A 18 -13.01 4.12 3.93
C GLY A 18 -13.17 2.66 4.36
N LEU A 19 -12.24 2.16 5.18
CA LEU A 19 -12.30 0.80 5.72
C LEU A 19 -13.50 0.56 6.63
N ALA A 20 -13.85 1.51 7.52
CA ALA A 20 -15.00 1.38 8.40
C ALA A 20 -16.30 1.25 7.61
N ARG A 21 -16.49 2.06 6.56
CA ARG A 21 -17.63 1.99 5.65
C ARG A 21 -17.64 0.69 4.84
N ASN A 22 -16.49 0.30 4.30
CA ASN A 22 -16.34 -0.96 3.56
C ASN A 22 -16.75 -2.17 4.41
N ILE A 23 -16.25 -2.25 5.65
CA ILE A 23 -16.62 -3.32 6.60
C ILE A 23 -18.13 -3.30 6.87
N ALA A 24 -18.71 -2.11 7.11
CA ALA A 24 -20.14 -1.96 7.38
C ALA A 24 -21.01 -2.35 6.16
N ASP A 25 -20.59 -2.04 4.94
CA ASP A 25 -21.29 -2.42 3.70
C ASP A 25 -21.29 -3.92 3.47
N HIS A 26 -20.30 -4.64 4.01
CA HIS A 26 -20.25 -6.10 4.00
C HIS A 26 -21.04 -6.74 5.15
N GLY A 27 -21.87 -5.97 5.87
CA GLY A 27 -22.83 -6.47 6.87
C GLY A 27 -22.29 -6.62 8.28
N PHE A 28 -21.03 -6.27 8.55
CA PHE A 28 -20.48 -6.30 9.90
C PHE A 28 -20.88 -5.04 10.68
N GLN A 29 -21.16 -5.20 11.97
CA GLN A 29 -21.41 -4.08 12.87
C GLN A 29 -20.08 -3.44 13.27
N VAL A 30 -19.89 -2.16 12.96
CA VAL A 30 -18.64 -1.44 13.15
C VAL A 30 -18.82 -0.33 14.18
N ALA A 31 -17.96 -0.27 15.20
CA ALA A 31 -17.86 0.87 16.11
C ALA A 31 -16.74 1.80 15.63
N GLY A 32 -17.10 3.01 15.20
CA GLY A 32 -16.14 4.02 14.71
C GLY A 32 -15.76 5.03 15.79
N PHE A 33 -14.46 5.15 16.07
CA PHE A 33 -13.91 6.10 17.04
C PHE A 33 -12.83 6.97 16.41
N ASN A 34 -12.90 8.27 16.67
CA ASN A 34 -11.81 9.20 16.39
C ASN A 34 -11.56 10.09 17.61
N ARG A 35 -10.28 10.41 17.91
CA ARG A 35 -9.90 11.27 19.03
C ARG A 35 -10.62 12.63 18.99
N ASN A 36 -10.78 13.21 17.80
CA ASN A 36 -11.66 14.36 17.60
C ASN A 36 -13.07 13.85 17.28
N GLY A 37 -14.02 14.03 18.20
CA GLY A 37 -15.40 13.58 18.07
C GLY A 37 -16.17 14.23 16.92
N GLU A 38 -15.78 15.43 16.46
CA GLU A 38 -16.40 16.07 15.30
C GLU A 38 -16.12 15.28 14.01
N VAL A 39 -14.93 14.68 13.88
CA VAL A 39 -14.63 13.77 12.77
C VAL A 39 -15.54 12.55 12.80
N THR A 40 -15.77 11.97 13.98
CA THR A 40 -16.71 10.83 14.13
C THR A 40 -18.10 11.22 13.66
N LYS A 41 -18.62 12.39 14.09
CA LYS A 41 -19.94 12.89 13.68
C LYS A 41 -20.02 13.12 12.17
N ALA A 42 -19.00 13.79 11.59
CA ALA A 42 -18.95 14.08 10.16
C ALA A 42 -19.02 12.80 9.32
N VAL A 43 -18.20 11.79 9.65
CA VAL A 43 -18.16 10.50 8.94
C VAL A 43 -19.53 9.80 8.93
N MET A 44 -20.28 9.88 10.05
CA MET A 44 -21.64 9.30 10.14
C MET A 44 -22.68 10.07 9.35
N GLN A 45 -22.49 11.38 9.16
CA GLN A 45 -23.42 12.25 8.44
C GLN A 45 -23.20 12.26 6.92
N GLU A 46 -21.93 12.21 6.50
CA GLU A 46 -21.54 12.24 5.08
C GLU A 46 -22.14 11.04 4.30
N GLU A 47 -22.11 9.85 4.89
CA GLU A 47 -22.56 8.61 4.26
C GLU A 47 -23.17 7.70 5.34
N PRO A 48 -24.46 7.89 5.67
CA PRO A 48 -25.12 7.11 6.71
C PRO A 48 -25.15 5.61 6.38
N ASN A 49 -24.76 4.76 7.35
CA ASN A 49 -24.80 3.32 7.24
C ASN A 49 -25.33 2.73 8.56
N ALA A 50 -26.35 1.88 8.48
CA ALA A 50 -27.00 1.28 9.66
C ALA A 50 -26.08 0.38 10.47
N ASN A 51 -24.99 -0.12 9.88
CA ASN A 51 -24.01 -0.98 10.52
C ASN A 51 -22.79 -0.22 11.08
N LEU A 52 -22.71 1.12 10.90
CA LEU A 52 -21.62 1.94 11.38
C LEU A 52 -22.09 2.82 12.56
N HIS A 53 -21.56 2.56 13.74
CA HIS A 53 -21.99 3.16 14.99
C HIS A 53 -20.94 4.12 15.57
N PRO A 54 -21.30 5.37 15.87
CA PRO A 54 -20.37 6.32 16.48
C PRO A 54 -20.09 5.98 17.94
N VAL A 55 -18.82 6.05 18.34
CA VAL A 55 -18.42 6.02 19.74
C VAL A 55 -17.47 7.18 20.03
N PHE A 56 -17.55 7.75 21.25
CA PHE A 56 -16.87 9.00 21.58
C PHE A 56 -15.84 8.86 22.71
N SER A 57 -15.62 7.63 23.21
CA SER A 57 -14.57 7.31 24.15
C SER A 57 -14.08 5.88 23.96
N LEU A 58 -12.84 5.60 24.40
CA LEU A 58 -12.31 4.23 24.37
C LEU A 58 -13.11 3.30 25.30
N GLN A 59 -13.59 3.80 26.44
CA GLN A 59 -14.45 3.03 27.35
C GLN A 59 -15.75 2.61 26.64
N ALA A 60 -16.44 3.56 25.98
CA ALA A 60 -17.67 3.26 25.22
C ALA A 60 -17.39 2.28 24.07
N LEU A 61 -16.21 2.38 23.43
CA LEU A 61 -15.78 1.43 22.40
C LEU A 61 -15.70 0.01 22.98
N MET A 62 -15.02 -0.15 24.13
CA MET A 62 -14.92 -1.48 24.79
C MET A 62 -16.26 -2.06 25.19
N GLU A 63 -17.19 -1.22 25.65
CA GLU A 63 -18.53 -1.64 26.03
C GLU A 63 -19.41 -2.03 24.83
N THR A 64 -19.12 -1.45 23.65
CA THR A 64 -19.89 -1.70 22.42
C THR A 64 -19.43 -2.97 21.70
N LEU A 65 -18.15 -3.36 21.81
CA LEU A 65 -17.59 -4.50 21.08
C LEU A 65 -18.01 -5.87 21.66
N SER A 66 -18.21 -6.82 20.77
CA SER A 66 -18.35 -8.25 21.11
C SER A 66 -16.98 -8.84 21.50
N LYS A 67 -16.97 -9.76 22.48
CA LYS A 67 -15.74 -10.48 22.88
C LYS A 67 -15.55 -11.77 22.07
N PRO A 68 -14.29 -12.15 21.75
CA PRO A 68 -13.09 -11.35 21.91
C PRO A 68 -13.16 -10.09 21.05
N ARG A 69 -12.75 -8.94 21.62
CA ARG A 69 -12.82 -7.66 20.92
C ARG A 69 -11.80 -7.62 19.79
N ARG A 70 -12.18 -7.00 18.67
CA ARG A 70 -11.34 -6.79 17.48
C ARG A 70 -11.26 -5.31 17.23
N ILE A 71 -10.05 -4.76 17.23
CA ILE A 71 -9.82 -3.32 17.09
C ILE A 71 -8.82 -3.09 15.97
N LEU A 72 -9.21 -2.31 14.96
CA LEU A 72 -8.36 -1.88 13.86
C LEU A 72 -7.90 -0.44 14.08
N LEU A 73 -6.59 -0.24 14.21
CA LEU A 73 -5.96 1.07 14.30
C LEU A 73 -5.64 1.59 12.90
N MET A 74 -6.22 2.73 12.54
CA MET A 74 -5.95 3.46 11.31
C MET A 74 -5.41 4.86 11.65
N ILE A 75 -4.28 4.89 12.37
CA ILE A 75 -3.64 6.09 12.87
C ILE A 75 -2.22 6.23 12.32
N LYS A 76 -1.57 7.37 12.57
CA LYS A 76 -0.18 7.59 12.16
C LYS A 76 0.74 6.54 12.79
N ALA A 77 1.57 5.90 11.97
CA ALA A 77 2.56 4.92 12.41
C ALA A 77 3.62 5.52 13.37
N GLY A 78 4.30 4.67 14.11
CA GLY A 78 5.33 5.05 15.08
C GLY A 78 4.75 5.27 16.47
N GLU A 79 5.26 6.27 17.19
CA GLU A 79 4.89 6.58 18.57
C GLU A 79 3.38 6.71 18.83
N PRO A 80 2.56 7.32 17.94
CA PRO A 80 1.10 7.36 18.14
C PRO A 80 0.44 6.00 18.33
N VAL A 81 0.97 4.94 17.71
CA VAL A 81 0.46 3.57 17.91
C VAL A 81 0.81 3.10 19.32
N ASP A 82 2.02 3.35 19.80
CA ASP A 82 2.43 2.99 21.16
C ASP A 82 1.59 3.72 22.21
N GLN A 83 1.36 5.02 22.03
CA GLN A 83 0.49 5.84 22.90
C GLN A 83 -0.97 5.35 22.91
N MET A 84 -1.49 4.86 21.79
CA MET A 84 -2.81 4.28 21.72
C MET A 84 -2.86 2.93 22.46
N LEU A 85 -1.84 2.10 22.30
CA LEU A 85 -1.72 0.83 23.03
C LEU A 85 -1.63 1.04 24.54
N ASP A 86 -0.94 2.09 25.01
CA ASP A 86 -0.89 2.44 26.44
C ASP A 86 -2.28 2.71 27.02
N GLN A 87 -3.17 3.30 26.23
CA GLN A 87 -4.54 3.58 26.64
C GLN A 87 -5.47 2.35 26.50
N LEU A 88 -5.21 1.48 25.51
CA LEU A 88 -6.05 0.31 25.26
C LEU A 88 -5.76 -0.86 26.21
N ILE A 89 -4.49 -1.17 26.48
CA ILE A 89 -4.09 -2.33 27.28
C ILE A 89 -4.84 -2.41 28.61
N PRO A 90 -5.02 -1.32 29.41
CA PRO A 90 -5.78 -1.39 30.66
C PRO A 90 -7.26 -1.66 30.51
N LEU A 91 -7.81 -1.48 29.30
CA LEU A 91 -9.25 -1.65 29.00
C LEU A 91 -9.57 -2.99 28.34
N LEU A 92 -8.55 -3.69 27.84
CA LEU A 92 -8.67 -4.95 27.13
C LEU A 92 -8.59 -6.16 28.06
N GLU A 93 -9.11 -7.28 27.60
CA GLU A 93 -9.10 -8.55 28.32
C GLU A 93 -8.32 -9.60 27.53
N PRO A 94 -7.74 -10.62 28.22
CA PRO A 94 -7.06 -11.71 27.52
C PRO A 94 -7.91 -12.32 26.40
N GLY A 95 -7.29 -12.51 25.24
CA GLY A 95 -7.95 -12.99 24.01
C GLY A 95 -8.42 -11.86 23.08
N ASP A 96 -8.44 -10.60 23.51
CA ASP A 96 -8.77 -9.48 22.63
C ASP A 96 -7.65 -9.24 21.59
N ILE A 97 -8.03 -8.71 20.42
CA ILE A 97 -7.17 -8.54 19.25
C ILE A 97 -7.06 -7.07 18.88
N VAL A 98 -5.84 -6.59 18.73
CA VAL A 98 -5.53 -5.27 18.16
C VAL A 98 -4.82 -5.46 16.82
N MET A 99 -5.31 -4.81 15.79
CA MET A 99 -4.75 -4.79 14.44
C MET A 99 -4.20 -3.39 14.15
N ASP A 100 -2.95 -3.29 13.73
CA ASP A 100 -2.36 -2.04 13.24
C ASP A 100 -2.42 -2.03 11.71
N GLY A 101 -3.33 -1.24 11.13
CA GLY A 101 -3.53 -1.08 9.69
C GLY A 101 -2.69 0.05 9.08
N GLY A 102 -1.83 0.71 9.85
CA GLY A 102 -0.91 1.74 9.38
C GLY A 102 0.28 1.18 8.60
N ASN A 103 1.04 2.07 7.97
CA ASN A 103 2.34 1.70 7.38
C ASN A 103 3.44 1.69 8.45
N SER A 104 3.30 0.82 9.43
CA SER A 104 4.25 0.71 10.54
C SER A 104 5.50 -0.07 10.16
N PHE A 105 6.62 0.29 10.79
CA PHE A 105 7.85 -0.47 10.64
C PHE A 105 7.70 -1.86 11.27
N PHE A 106 8.06 -2.90 10.55
CA PHE A 106 7.82 -4.29 10.99
C PHE A 106 8.53 -4.66 12.30
N ALA A 107 9.70 -4.04 12.60
CA ALA A 107 10.41 -4.27 13.85
C ALA A 107 9.63 -3.70 15.06
N ASP A 108 8.94 -2.55 14.90
CA ASP A 108 8.02 -2.04 15.91
C ASP A 108 6.83 -2.98 16.13
N THR A 109 6.32 -3.55 15.04
CA THR A 109 5.24 -4.54 15.11
C THR A 109 5.67 -5.75 15.92
N ARG A 110 6.88 -6.27 15.70
CA ARG A 110 7.46 -7.37 16.48
C ARG A 110 7.56 -7.01 17.96
N ARG A 111 8.02 -5.83 18.29
CA ARG A 111 8.11 -5.32 19.67
C ARG A 111 6.71 -5.24 20.32
N ARG A 112 5.74 -4.68 19.59
CA ARG A 112 4.33 -4.56 20.04
C ARG A 112 3.66 -5.90 20.23
N THR A 113 3.90 -6.86 19.34
CA THR A 113 3.41 -8.24 19.46
C THR A 113 3.86 -8.87 20.77
N LYS A 114 5.15 -8.77 21.12
CA LYS A 114 5.68 -9.29 22.39
C LYS A 114 5.03 -8.61 23.58
N ARG A 115 4.95 -7.27 23.55
CA ARG A 115 4.36 -6.48 24.61
C ARG A 115 2.90 -6.87 24.89
N LEU A 116 2.07 -6.99 23.84
CA LEU A 116 0.66 -7.35 24.02
C LEU A 116 0.50 -8.79 24.52
N ALA A 117 1.34 -9.71 24.07
CA ALA A 117 1.35 -11.09 24.52
C ALA A 117 1.58 -11.23 26.05
N GLU A 118 2.35 -10.34 26.67
CA GLU A 118 2.56 -10.28 28.14
C GLU A 118 1.25 -10.01 28.91
N HIS A 119 0.24 -9.42 28.22
CA HIS A 119 -1.10 -9.17 28.75
C HIS A 119 -2.14 -10.18 28.27
N GLY A 120 -1.72 -11.26 27.59
CA GLY A 120 -2.65 -12.24 26.98
C GLY A 120 -3.44 -11.69 25.76
N LEU A 121 -2.97 -10.58 25.18
CA LEU A 121 -3.58 -9.91 24.04
C LEU A 121 -2.88 -10.32 22.73
N HIS A 122 -3.60 -10.22 21.62
CA HIS A 122 -3.06 -10.55 20.29
C HIS A 122 -2.89 -9.27 19.46
N PHE A 123 -1.71 -9.15 18.82
CA PHE A 123 -1.41 -8.03 17.94
C PHE A 123 -1.17 -8.52 16.51
N PHE A 124 -1.79 -7.85 15.55
CA PHE A 124 -1.58 -8.08 14.12
C PHE A 124 -1.07 -6.83 13.44
N GLY A 125 0.02 -6.96 12.69
CA GLY A 125 0.42 -5.95 11.70
C GLY A 125 -0.31 -6.22 10.39
N VAL A 126 -1.16 -5.29 9.97
CA VAL A 126 -2.02 -5.48 8.80
C VAL A 126 -1.65 -4.47 7.73
N GLY A 127 -0.84 -4.86 6.76
CA GLY A 127 -0.57 -4.03 5.59
C GLY A 127 -1.84 -3.84 4.76
N VAL A 128 -2.16 -2.59 4.43
CA VAL A 128 -3.30 -2.24 3.57
C VAL A 128 -2.79 -1.46 2.37
N SER A 129 -3.21 -1.83 1.16
CA SER A 129 -2.87 -1.15 -0.08
C SER A 129 -4.11 -0.75 -0.87
N GLY A 130 -3.94 0.07 -1.93
CA GLY A 130 -5.03 0.53 -2.79
C GLY A 130 -5.45 1.98 -2.60
N GLY A 131 -4.79 2.71 -1.69
CA GLY A 131 -5.10 4.11 -1.42
C GLY A 131 -6.52 4.33 -0.88
N GLU A 132 -7.04 5.54 -1.04
CA GLU A 132 -8.39 5.91 -0.56
C GLU A 132 -9.49 5.07 -1.22
N THR A 133 -9.44 4.96 -2.54
CA THR A 133 -10.41 4.17 -3.32
C THR A 133 -10.36 2.69 -2.94
N GLY A 134 -9.16 2.11 -2.81
CA GLY A 134 -9.01 0.73 -2.37
C GLY A 134 -9.58 0.50 -0.97
N ALA A 135 -9.26 1.34 0.00
CA ALA A 135 -9.80 1.25 1.36
C ALA A 135 -11.34 1.23 1.38
N ARG A 136 -11.97 2.02 0.50
CA ARG A 136 -13.42 2.12 0.42
C ARG A 136 -14.08 0.98 -0.34
N PHE A 137 -13.46 0.45 -1.41
CA PHE A 137 -14.12 -0.44 -2.36
C PHE A 137 -13.45 -1.79 -2.56
N GLY A 138 -12.29 -2.03 -1.96
CA GLY A 138 -11.58 -3.31 -2.04
C GLY A 138 -10.05 -3.12 -2.02
N PRO A 139 -9.44 -3.18 -0.84
CA PRO A 139 -7.98 -3.12 -0.70
C PRO A 139 -7.34 -4.50 -0.89
N ALA A 140 -6.04 -4.53 -1.20
CA ALA A 140 -5.21 -5.68 -0.90
C ALA A 140 -4.77 -5.62 0.56
N ILE A 141 -4.91 -6.74 1.30
CA ILE A 141 -4.69 -6.78 2.74
C ILE A 141 -3.67 -7.88 3.10
N MET A 142 -2.71 -7.53 3.95
CA MET A 142 -1.55 -8.35 4.33
C MET A 142 -1.51 -8.54 5.85
N PRO A 143 -2.39 -9.37 6.44
CA PRO A 143 -2.42 -9.60 7.89
C PRO A 143 -1.30 -10.55 8.34
N GLY A 144 -0.51 -10.11 9.31
CA GLY A 144 0.51 -10.90 9.99
C GLY A 144 0.36 -10.83 11.50
N GLY A 145 0.49 -11.98 12.17
CA GLY A 145 0.33 -12.09 13.63
C GLY A 145 0.11 -13.54 14.08
N ALA A 146 -0.54 -13.76 15.22
CA ALA A 146 -0.78 -15.07 15.78
C ALA A 146 -1.70 -15.93 14.89
N ARG A 147 -1.18 -16.99 14.28
CA ARG A 147 -1.91 -17.85 13.34
C ARG A 147 -3.23 -18.37 13.89
N ASP A 148 -3.23 -18.84 15.14
CA ASP A 148 -4.39 -19.47 15.76
C ASP A 148 -5.56 -18.49 15.97
N HIS A 149 -5.28 -17.18 15.94
CA HIS A 149 -6.28 -16.12 16.11
C HIS A 149 -6.70 -15.47 14.79
N TYR A 150 -6.07 -15.84 13.65
CA TYR A 150 -6.44 -15.32 12.35
C TYR A 150 -7.90 -15.62 11.98
N ALA A 151 -8.43 -16.79 12.37
CA ALA A 151 -9.81 -17.16 12.12
C ALA A 151 -10.85 -16.18 12.71
N LEU A 152 -10.45 -15.36 13.69
CA LEU A 152 -11.33 -14.36 14.31
C LEU A 152 -11.40 -13.05 13.50
N ILE A 153 -10.40 -12.74 12.68
CA ILE A 153 -10.30 -11.50 11.88
C ILE A 153 -10.36 -11.76 10.38
N GLY A 154 -9.91 -12.92 9.94
CA GLY A 154 -9.84 -13.32 8.53
C GLY A 154 -11.17 -13.11 7.79
N PRO A 155 -12.32 -13.61 8.28
CA PRO A 155 -13.60 -13.43 7.61
C PRO A 155 -13.95 -11.95 7.34
N ILE A 156 -13.62 -11.03 8.25
CA ILE A 156 -13.85 -9.60 8.07
C ILE A 156 -12.90 -9.06 6.98
N LEU A 157 -11.60 -9.34 7.10
CA LEU A 157 -10.59 -8.81 6.20
C LEU A 157 -10.73 -9.34 4.77
N GLU A 158 -11.03 -10.64 4.62
CA GLU A 158 -11.24 -11.28 3.33
C GLU A 158 -12.51 -10.83 2.62
N SER A 159 -13.56 -10.47 3.37
CA SER A 159 -14.82 -9.99 2.80
C SER A 159 -14.67 -8.62 2.14
N ILE A 160 -13.88 -7.73 2.73
CA ILE A 160 -13.68 -6.35 2.27
C ILE A 160 -12.55 -6.21 1.26
N ALA A 161 -11.76 -7.25 1.05
CA ALA A 161 -10.65 -7.24 0.12
C ALA A 161 -11.11 -7.21 -1.34
N ALA A 162 -10.30 -6.60 -2.20
CA ALA A 162 -10.49 -6.71 -3.64
C ALA A 162 -10.56 -8.18 -4.08
N ARG A 163 -11.24 -8.44 -5.18
CA ARG A 163 -11.29 -9.75 -5.82
C ARG A 163 -10.43 -9.74 -7.07
N ALA A 164 -9.54 -10.73 -7.18
CA ALA A 164 -8.80 -10.98 -8.41
C ALA A 164 -9.74 -11.54 -9.51
N GLU A 165 -9.28 -11.62 -10.74
CA GLU A 165 -10.08 -12.10 -11.89
C GLU A 165 -10.65 -13.52 -11.68
N ASP A 166 -9.99 -14.35 -10.89
CA ASP A 166 -10.44 -15.71 -10.50
C ASP A 166 -11.43 -15.71 -9.32
N GLY A 167 -11.84 -14.55 -8.83
CA GLY A 167 -12.76 -14.37 -7.70
C GLY A 167 -12.11 -14.52 -6.31
N MET A 168 -10.82 -14.85 -6.23
CA MET A 168 -10.12 -14.99 -4.95
C MET A 168 -9.92 -13.63 -4.27
N PRO A 169 -10.11 -13.54 -2.94
CA PRO A 169 -9.86 -12.30 -2.24
C PRO A 169 -8.37 -11.95 -2.21
N CYS A 170 -8.05 -10.68 -2.43
CA CYS A 170 -6.70 -10.15 -2.27
C CYS A 170 -6.34 -9.93 -0.79
N CYS A 171 -6.60 -10.93 0.02
CA CYS A 171 -6.28 -11.00 1.43
C CYS A 171 -5.94 -12.45 1.80
N THR A 172 -4.81 -12.66 2.46
CA THR A 172 -4.44 -13.96 3.03
C THR A 172 -3.56 -13.76 4.26
N TYR A 173 -3.56 -14.72 5.17
CA TYR A 173 -2.60 -14.73 6.27
C TYR A 173 -1.17 -14.78 5.73
N ILE A 174 -0.36 -13.78 6.09
CA ILE A 174 1.00 -13.65 5.59
C ILE A 174 1.99 -14.52 6.39
N GLY A 175 1.95 -14.41 7.70
CA GLY A 175 2.92 -15.06 8.57
C GLY A 175 2.82 -14.53 10.01
N PRO A 176 3.61 -15.07 10.93
CA PRO A 176 3.60 -14.60 12.32
C PRO A 176 4.26 -13.23 12.48
N ASP A 177 4.11 -12.65 13.67
CA ASP A 177 4.89 -11.52 14.12
C ASP A 177 4.73 -10.28 13.21
N GLY A 178 5.84 -9.67 12.76
CA GLY A 178 5.87 -8.51 11.87
C GLY A 178 5.69 -8.80 10.38
N ALA A 179 5.43 -10.05 9.98
CA ALA A 179 5.44 -10.49 8.58
C ALA A 179 4.50 -9.66 7.67
N GLY A 180 3.30 -9.29 8.14
CA GLY A 180 2.35 -8.50 7.36
C GLY A 180 2.90 -7.11 7.00
N HIS A 181 3.46 -6.39 7.97
CA HIS A 181 4.08 -5.09 7.72
C HIS A 181 5.38 -5.19 6.92
N PHE A 182 6.14 -6.28 7.08
CA PHE A 182 7.32 -6.52 6.25
C PHE A 182 6.95 -6.68 4.78
N VAL A 183 5.96 -7.51 4.47
CA VAL A 183 5.47 -7.69 3.10
C VAL A 183 4.92 -6.39 2.55
N LYS A 184 4.19 -5.59 3.35
CA LYS A 184 3.73 -4.26 2.93
C LYS A 184 4.87 -3.28 2.68
N MET A 185 5.92 -3.32 3.48
CA MET A 185 7.13 -2.50 3.29
C MET A 185 7.81 -2.84 1.95
N VAL A 186 7.97 -4.11 1.64
CA VAL A 186 8.55 -4.56 0.36
C VAL A 186 7.63 -4.23 -0.82
N HIS A 187 6.32 -4.43 -0.67
CA HIS A 187 5.32 -3.98 -1.66
C HIS A 187 5.53 -2.50 -2.02
N ASN A 188 5.69 -1.63 -1.02
CA ASN A 188 5.92 -0.20 -1.28
C ASN A 188 7.30 0.06 -1.91
N GLY A 189 8.30 -0.75 -1.61
CA GLY A 189 9.59 -0.70 -2.31
C GLY A 189 9.46 -0.99 -3.80
N ILE A 190 8.75 -2.06 -4.15
CA ILE A 190 8.44 -2.41 -5.55
C ILE A 190 7.67 -1.26 -6.23
N GLU A 191 6.68 -0.67 -5.54
CA GLU A 191 5.93 0.48 -6.03
C GLU A 191 6.84 1.65 -6.40
N TYR A 192 7.84 1.97 -5.57
CA TYR A 192 8.80 3.04 -5.85
C TYR A 192 9.62 2.75 -7.10
N ALA A 193 10.11 1.51 -7.24
CA ALA A 193 10.87 1.10 -8.42
C ALA A 193 10.01 1.15 -9.69
N ASP A 194 8.77 0.68 -9.63
CA ASP A 194 7.85 0.72 -10.76
C ASP A 194 7.54 2.15 -11.21
N MET A 195 7.28 3.05 -10.25
CA MET A 195 7.06 4.47 -10.54
C MET A 195 8.31 5.13 -11.16
N GLN A 196 9.51 4.83 -10.66
CA GLN A 196 10.76 5.36 -11.19
C GLN A 196 11.01 4.87 -12.62
N LEU A 197 10.81 3.59 -12.90
CA LEU A 197 10.95 3.03 -14.25
C LEU A 197 9.98 3.67 -15.25
N ILE A 198 8.75 3.94 -14.84
CA ILE A 198 7.76 4.67 -15.64
C ILE A 198 8.23 6.10 -15.90
N ALA A 199 8.71 6.81 -14.86
CA ALA A 199 9.21 8.17 -14.98
C ALA A 199 10.42 8.26 -15.91
N GLU A 200 11.36 7.33 -15.83
CA GLU A 200 12.52 7.25 -16.73
C GLU A 200 12.10 6.95 -18.17
N SER A 201 11.16 6.03 -18.37
CA SER A 201 10.60 5.73 -19.69
C SER A 201 9.90 6.94 -20.31
N TYR A 202 9.11 7.67 -19.50
CA TYR A 202 8.51 8.94 -19.88
C TYR A 202 9.58 9.95 -20.30
N LEU A 203 10.61 10.12 -19.47
CA LEU A 203 11.68 11.10 -19.72
C LEU A 203 12.44 10.78 -21.01
N VAL A 204 12.79 9.52 -21.25
CA VAL A 204 13.48 9.07 -22.47
C VAL A 204 12.62 9.32 -23.70
N LEU A 205 11.34 8.95 -23.67
CA LEU A 205 10.42 9.17 -24.78
C LEU A 205 10.20 10.66 -25.05
N LYS A 206 9.98 11.48 -24.00
CA LYS A 206 9.75 12.92 -24.15
C LYS A 206 11.00 13.67 -24.59
N SER A 207 12.11 13.51 -23.87
CA SER A 207 13.30 14.34 -24.08
C SER A 207 14.17 13.86 -25.24
N VAL A 208 14.33 12.54 -25.44
CA VAL A 208 15.14 12.00 -26.56
C VAL A 208 14.26 11.77 -27.78
N GLY A 209 13.07 11.18 -27.59
CA GLY A 209 12.17 10.85 -28.69
C GLY A 209 11.32 12.00 -29.22
N GLY A 210 11.23 13.10 -28.47
CA GLY A 210 10.45 14.29 -28.83
C GLY A 210 8.93 14.03 -28.90
N PHE A 211 8.40 13.09 -28.11
CA PHE A 211 6.97 12.80 -28.06
C PHE A 211 6.26 13.83 -27.18
N SER A 212 5.08 14.29 -27.65
CA SER A 212 4.16 15.11 -26.83
C SER A 212 3.48 14.27 -25.74
N ASN A 213 2.91 14.92 -24.72
CA ASN A 213 2.18 14.22 -23.65
C ASN A 213 1.03 13.37 -24.18
N HIS A 214 0.29 13.86 -25.17
CA HIS A 214 -0.81 13.11 -25.80
C HIS A 214 -0.30 11.87 -26.57
N GLU A 215 0.80 11.97 -27.31
CA GLU A 215 1.42 10.80 -27.95
C GLU A 215 1.92 9.79 -26.90
N LEU A 216 2.51 10.27 -25.80
CA LEU A 216 2.92 9.42 -24.68
C LEU A 216 1.73 8.74 -24.02
N ALA A 217 0.63 9.46 -23.80
CA ALA A 217 -0.61 8.88 -23.28
C ALA A 217 -1.13 7.74 -24.15
N ASP A 218 -1.08 7.88 -25.47
CA ASP A 218 -1.47 6.83 -26.41
C ASP A 218 -0.53 5.61 -26.34
N ILE A 219 0.78 5.85 -26.24
CA ILE A 219 1.80 4.81 -26.06
C ILE A 219 1.56 4.02 -24.77
N PHE A 220 1.40 4.70 -23.61
CA PHE A 220 1.13 4.04 -22.34
C PHE A 220 -0.22 3.32 -22.34
N ALA A 221 -1.27 3.89 -22.94
CA ALA A 221 -2.56 3.21 -23.09
C ALA A 221 -2.43 1.93 -23.92
N GLN A 222 -1.67 1.95 -25.02
CA GLN A 222 -1.38 0.76 -25.81
C GLN A 222 -0.60 -0.28 -25.01
N TRP A 223 0.44 0.12 -24.28
CA TRP A 223 1.21 -0.78 -23.43
C TRP A 223 0.34 -1.43 -22.34
N ASN A 224 -0.70 -0.74 -21.87
CA ASN A 224 -1.63 -1.26 -20.87
C ASN A 224 -2.58 -2.35 -21.43
N THR A 225 -2.55 -2.64 -22.73
CA THR A 225 -3.31 -3.75 -23.31
C THR A 225 -2.53 -5.07 -23.39
N GLY A 226 -1.21 -5.03 -23.15
CA GLY A 226 -0.29 -6.16 -23.30
C GLY A 226 0.37 -6.58 -21.99
N GLU A 227 1.63 -7.02 -22.10
CA GLU A 227 2.44 -7.53 -20.98
C GLU A 227 2.66 -6.50 -19.84
N LEU A 228 2.68 -5.20 -20.20
CA LEU A 228 2.83 -4.11 -19.25
C LEU A 228 1.52 -3.72 -18.54
N ARG A 229 0.39 -4.39 -18.86
CA ARG A 229 -0.92 -4.10 -18.25
C ARG A 229 -0.78 -4.06 -16.71
N SER A 230 -0.99 -2.88 -16.15
CA SER A 230 -0.86 -2.63 -14.71
C SER A 230 -1.61 -1.38 -14.30
N TYR A 231 -1.92 -1.26 -13.01
CA TYR A 231 -2.56 -0.06 -12.47
C TYR A 231 -1.75 1.22 -12.78
N LEU A 232 -0.44 1.19 -12.53
CA LEU A 232 0.43 2.37 -12.74
C LEU A 232 0.57 2.75 -14.22
N ILE A 233 0.65 1.80 -15.14
CA ILE A 233 0.68 2.10 -16.59
C ILE A 233 -0.65 2.73 -17.03
N GLY A 234 -1.78 2.20 -16.53
CA GLY A 234 -3.10 2.75 -16.86
C GLY A 234 -3.25 4.19 -16.38
N ILE A 235 -2.96 4.45 -15.10
CA ILE A 235 -3.09 5.80 -14.54
C ILE A 235 -2.08 6.79 -15.16
N THR A 236 -0.92 6.32 -15.59
CA THR A 236 0.05 7.17 -16.33
C THR A 236 -0.56 7.69 -17.63
N ALA A 237 -1.24 6.83 -18.38
CA ALA A 237 -1.92 7.26 -19.61
C ALA A 237 -3.04 8.30 -19.34
N GLU A 238 -3.75 8.18 -18.22
CA GLU A 238 -4.78 9.15 -17.79
C GLU A 238 -4.15 10.48 -17.39
N VAL A 239 -3.13 10.46 -16.53
CA VAL A 239 -2.42 11.67 -16.07
C VAL A 239 -1.83 12.47 -17.22
N LEU A 240 -1.29 11.79 -18.24
CA LEU A 240 -0.68 12.45 -19.41
C LEU A 240 -1.71 13.09 -20.36
N ARG A 241 -3.01 12.79 -20.20
CA ARG A 241 -4.11 13.41 -20.97
C ARG A 241 -4.84 14.50 -20.20
N GLU A 242 -4.58 14.62 -18.89
CA GLU A 242 -5.32 15.54 -18.05
C GLU A 242 -4.93 16.99 -18.39
N PRO A 243 -5.90 17.83 -18.83
CA PRO A 243 -5.62 19.24 -19.07
C PRO A 243 -5.41 19.97 -17.74
N ASP A 244 -4.58 21.01 -17.73
CA ASP A 244 -4.47 21.89 -16.58
C ASP A 244 -5.75 22.75 -16.44
N ASP A 245 -6.35 22.75 -15.28
CA ASP A 245 -7.57 23.52 -14.98
C ASP A 245 -7.29 24.99 -14.58
N LEU A 246 -6.00 25.34 -14.36
CA LEU A 246 -5.57 26.67 -13.95
C LEU A 246 -4.92 27.46 -15.09
N SER A 247 -4.36 26.79 -16.09
CA SER A 247 -3.67 27.42 -17.22
C SER A 247 -3.81 26.60 -18.52
N ALA A 248 -3.23 27.10 -19.61
CA ALA A 248 -3.23 26.35 -20.86
C ALA A 248 -2.12 25.27 -20.84
N GLY A 249 -2.42 24.08 -21.33
CA GLY A 249 -1.49 22.95 -21.44
C GLY A 249 -1.94 21.74 -20.65
N ASP A 250 -1.04 20.79 -20.47
CA ASP A 250 -1.31 19.54 -19.77
C ASP A 250 -0.90 19.65 -18.31
N LEU A 251 -1.73 19.15 -17.40
CA LEU A 251 -1.53 19.23 -15.95
C LEU A 251 -0.15 18.69 -15.52
N VAL A 252 0.35 17.62 -16.16
CA VAL A 252 1.63 17.02 -15.84
C VAL A 252 2.84 17.96 -15.97
N ASP A 253 2.75 18.96 -16.86
CA ASP A 253 3.82 19.95 -17.06
C ASP A 253 3.82 21.07 -15.99
N HIS A 254 2.76 21.14 -15.16
CA HIS A 254 2.57 22.14 -14.10
C HIS A 254 2.68 21.55 -12.68
N ILE A 255 2.77 20.22 -12.54
CA ILE A 255 2.98 19.57 -11.26
C ILE A 255 4.43 19.74 -10.81
N GLU A 256 4.63 20.05 -9.52
CA GLU A 256 5.96 20.10 -8.94
C GLU A 256 6.67 18.73 -9.06
N ASP A 257 7.88 18.74 -9.58
CA ASP A 257 8.69 17.55 -9.85
C ASP A 257 9.42 17.01 -8.59
N ALA A 258 8.77 17.05 -7.43
CA ALA A 258 9.26 16.56 -6.16
C ALA A 258 8.34 15.48 -5.59
N ALA A 259 8.89 14.33 -5.23
CA ALA A 259 8.13 13.23 -4.67
C ALA A 259 8.43 13.01 -3.18
N GLY A 260 7.40 13.13 -2.34
CA GLY A 260 7.49 12.84 -0.91
C GLY A 260 7.61 11.35 -0.60
N GLN A 261 8.08 11.00 0.61
CA GLN A 261 8.14 9.62 1.10
C GLN A 261 7.70 9.52 2.56
N LYS A 262 7.16 8.35 2.94
CA LYS A 262 6.73 8.04 4.31
C LYS A 262 7.65 7.03 5.01
N GLY A 263 8.80 6.69 4.41
CA GLY A 263 9.86 5.86 4.99
C GLY A 263 9.87 4.39 4.58
N THR A 264 8.80 3.83 4.01
CA THR A 264 8.70 2.39 3.69
C THR A 264 9.74 1.93 2.67
N GLY A 265 9.99 2.69 1.60
CA GLY A 265 11.04 2.38 0.63
C GLY A 265 12.44 2.39 1.26
N ARG A 266 12.72 3.41 2.08
CA ARG A 266 14.00 3.51 2.82
C ARG A 266 14.18 2.32 3.76
N TRP A 267 13.16 1.89 4.48
CA TRP A 267 13.25 0.71 5.34
C TRP A 267 13.54 -0.56 4.54
N ALA A 268 12.94 -0.72 3.35
CA ALA A 268 13.24 -1.84 2.48
C ALA A 268 14.71 -1.86 2.04
N SER A 269 15.28 -0.69 1.68
CA SER A 269 16.70 -0.55 1.31
C SER A 269 17.63 -0.85 2.50
N ILE A 270 17.33 -0.35 3.70
CA ILE A 270 18.11 -0.65 4.91
C ILE A 270 18.08 -2.15 5.19
N GLU A 271 16.90 -2.74 5.16
CA GLU A 271 16.72 -4.18 5.44
C GLU A 271 17.43 -5.06 4.43
N SER A 272 17.49 -4.64 3.16
CA SER A 272 18.22 -5.39 2.13
C SER A 272 19.73 -5.41 2.39
N LEU A 273 20.30 -4.30 2.85
CA LEU A 273 21.71 -4.22 3.23
C LEU A 273 22.00 -5.09 4.46
N GLU A 274 21.14 -5.06 5.48
CA GLU A 274 21.25 -5.89 6.68
C GLU A 274 21.15 -7.39 6.36
N GLN A 275 20.36 -7.75 5.35
CA GLN A 275 20.17 -9.13 4.92
C GLN A 275 21.13 -9.59 3.83
N GLY A 276 21.95 -8.70 3.26
CA GLY A 276 22.84 -9.01 2.14
C GLY A 276 22.09 -9.41 0.86
N VAL A 277 20.94 -8.80 0.60
CA VAL A 277 20.10 -9.06 -0.59
C VAL A 277 20.21 -7.88 -1.55
N ASP A 278 20.42 -8.13 -2.84
CA ASP A 278 20.39 -7.07 -3.86
C ASP A 278 18.99 -6.47 -4.00
N LEU A 279 18.91 -5.16 -3.82
CA LEU A 279 17.69 -4.37 -3.98
C LEU A 279 17.96 -3.10 -4.80
N SER A 280 18.90 -3.16 -5.74
CA SER A 280 19.43 -2.01 -6.47
C SER A 280 18.36 -1.20 -7.20
N MET A 281 17.36 -1.86 -7.81
CA MET A 281 16.24 -1.17 -8.49
C MET A 281 15.41 -0.33 -7.51
N ILE A 282 15.06 -0.93 -6.37
CA ILE A 282 14.24 -0.27 -5.34
C ILE A 282 15.05 0.84 -4.64
N THR A 283 16.32 0.57 -4.31
CA THR A 283 17.20 1.56 -3.67
C THR A 283 17.47 2.75 -4.60
N GLY A 284 17.72 2.50 -5.89
CA GLY A 284 17.87 3.57 -6.88
C GLY A 284 16.62 4.46 -6.99
N ALA A 285 15.44 3.86 -6.91
CA ALA A 285 14.18 4.62 -6.89
C ALA A 285 13.99 5.44 -5.59
N VAL A 286 14.44 4.92 -4.45
CA VAL A 286 14.46 5.67 -3.19
C VAL A 286 15.40 6.87 -3.28
N ASP A 287 16.59 6.67 -3.84
CA ASP A 287 17.60 7.73 -4.03
C ASP A 287 17.09 8.81 -5.00
N ALA A 288 16.50 8.41 -6.13
CA ALA A 288 15.89 9.34 -7.08
C ALA A 288 14.78 10.18 -6.41
N ARG A 289 13.97 9.57 -5.56
CA ARG A 289 12.92 10.27 -4.80
C ARG A 289 13.49 11.23 -3.76
N ILE A 290 14.58 10.87 -3.08
CA ILE A 290 15.30 11.78 -2.18
C ILE A 290 15.85 12.96 -2.96
N LEU A 291 16.53 12.69 -4.09
CA LEU A 291 17.10 13.72 -4.95
C LEU A 291 16.02 14.66 -5.49
N SER A 292 14.83 14.15 -5.84
CA SER A 292 13.73 14.99 -6.32
C SER A 292 13.33 16.08 -5.33
N GLY A 293 13.43 15.81 -4.03
CA GLY A 293 13.13 16.77 -2.96
C GLY A 293 14.20 17.84 -2.72
N HIS A 294 15.37 17.71 -3.34
CA HIS A 294 16.48 18.70 -3.24
C HIS A 294 16.33 19.79 -4.31
N LEU A 295 15.23 20.53 -4.28
CA LEU A 295 14.85 21.46 -5.33
C LEU A 295 15.89 22.56 -5.56
N ASP A 296 16.49 23.10 -4.49
CA ASP A 296 17.47 24.21 -4.61
C ASP A 296 18.77 23.73 -5.27
N GLU A 297 19.29 22.58 -4.89
CA GLU A 297 20.47 21.98 -5.50
C GLU A 297 20.21 21.61 -6.97
N ARG A 298 19.03 21.04 -7.27
CA ARG A 298 18.64 20.69 -8.64
C ARG A 298 18.54 21.91 -9.55
N ARG A 299 17.99 23.03 -9.06
CA ARG A 299 17.92 24.29 -9.81
C ARG A 299 19.30 24.88 -10.10
N LEU A 300 20.23 24.76 -9.15
CA LEU A 300 21.62 25.19 -9.34
C LEU A 300 22.38 24.31 -10.33
N ALA A 301 22.04 23.03 -10.41
CA ALA A 301 22.67 22.05 -11.29
C ALA A 301 21.97 21.92 -12.67
N ASP A 302 20.97 22.77 -12.95
CA ASP A 302 20.24 22.71 -14.22
C ASP A 302 21.14 23.01 -15.41
N LEU A 303 21.40 21.99 -16.22
CA LEU A 303 22.20 22.04 -17.43
C LEU A 303 21.34 22.25 -18.69
N GLY A 304 20.05 22.50 -18.52
CA GLY A 304 19.05 22.54 -19.58
C GLY A 304 18.62 21.17 -20.08
N ALA A 305 17.51 21.14 -20.79
CA ALA A 305 17.00 19.91 -21.39
C ALA A 305 17.88 19.50 -22.58
N PRO A 306 18.18 18.19 -22.74
CA PRO A 306 18.87 17.72 -23.94
C PRO A 306 18.03 18.00 -25.19
N GLU A 307 18.69 18.34 -26.30
CA GLU A 307 17.98 18.45 -27.58
C GLU A 307 17.41 17.11 -28.01
N ALA A 308 16.16 17.12 -28.43
CA ALA A 308 15.51 15.91 -28.96
C ALA A 308 16.28 15.41 -30.21
N GLN A 309 16.54 14.11 -30.24
CA GLN A 309 17.25 13.50 -31.35
C GLN A 309 16.27 13.22 -32.51
N GLN A 310 16.79 13.29 -33.76
CA GLN A 310 16.04 12.81 -34.91
C GLN A 310 15.98 11.27 -34.87
N ILE A 311 14.90 10.72 -34.34
CA ILE A 311 14.67 9.28 -34.33
C ILE A 311 14.11 8.87 -35.71
N SER A 312 14.91 8.14 -36.47
CA SER A 312 14.55 7.69 -37.84
C SER A 312 13.43 6.64 -37.83
N ASP A 313 13.41 5.77 -36.84
CA ASP A 313 12.36 4.75 -36.64
C ASP A 313 11.75 4.92 -35.23
N ARG A 314 10.69 5.75 -35.15
CA ARG A 314 9.98 6.02 -33.90
C ARG A 314 9.31 4.76 -33.33
N HIS A 315 8.83 3.85 -34.18
CA HIS A 315 8.19 2.62 -33.74
C HIS A 315 9.20 1.69 -33.05
N SER A 316 10.35 1.44 -33.67
CA SER A 316 11.41 0.61 -33.08
C SER A 316 11.95 1.23 -31.78
N PHE A 317 12.05 2.57 -31.72
CA PHE A 317 12.47 3.26 -30.50
C PHE A 317 11.49 3.05 -29.34
N VAL A 318 10.19 3.26 -29.57
CA VAL A 318 9.13 3.03 -28.57
C VAL A 318 9.12 1.57 -28.11
N GLU A 319 9.28 0.61 -29.03
CA GLU A 319 9.34 -0.82 -28.68
C GLU A 319 10.57 -1.15 -27.84
N THR A 320 11.72 -0.55 -28.11
CA THR A 320 12.94 -0.73 -27.30
C THR A 320 12.73 -0.22 -25.88
N VAL A 321 12.11 0.97 -25.71
CA VAL A 321 11.79 1.52 -24.38
C VAL A 321 10.77 0.60 -23.67
N ARG A 322 9.77 0.10 -24.37
CA ARG A 322 8.77 -0.85 -23.83
C ARG A 322 9.44 -2.10 -23.26
N GLN A 323 10.37 -2.69 -23.99
CA GLN A 323 11.11 -3.88 -23.57
C GLN A 323 11.99 -3.60 -22.35
N GLY A 324 12.67 -2.44 -22.35
CA GLY A 324 13.47 -1.99 -21.22
C GLY A 324 12.63 -1.82 -19.95
N LEU A 325 11.47 -1.15 -20.08
CA LEU A 325 10.51 -0.98 -18.97
C LEU A 325 10.03 -2.33 -18.44
N TYR A 326 9.64 -3.26 -19.34
CA TYR A 326 9.16 -4.58 -18.93
C TYR A 326 10.24 -5.38 -18.17
N LEU A 327 11.45 -5.41 -18.68
CA LEU A 327 12.59 -6.05 -18.02
C LEU A 327 12.87 -5.43 -16.64
N GLY A 328 12.86 -4.09 -16.56
CA GLY A 328 13.07 -3.37 -15.30
C GLY A 328 11.98 -3.71 -14.27
N LYS A 329 10.71 -3.76 -14.68
CA LYS A 329 9.61 -4.16 -13.78
C LYS A 329 9.81 -5.58 -13.26
N ILE A 330 10.12 -6.55 -14.13
CA ILE A 330 10.40 -7.94 -13.69
C ILE A 330 11.56 -7.97 -12.68
N ALA A 331 12.65 -7.24 -12.95
CA ALA A 331 13.79 -7.18 -12.04
C ALA A 331 13.42 -6.58 -10.67
N ALA A 332 12.63 -5.50 -10.63
CA ALA A 332 12.18 -4.87 -9.40
C ALA A 332 11.32 -5.82 -8.54
N TYR A 333 10.39 -6.53 -9.17
CA TYR A 333 9.57 -7.53 -8.46
C TYR A 333 10.43 -8.71 -7.99
N ALA A 334 11.33 -9.23 -8.83
CA ALA A 334 12.23 -10.32 -8.45
C ALA A 334 13.08 -9.95 -7.22
N GLN A 335 13.63 -8.73 -7.17
CA GLN A 335 14.38 -8.22 -6.01
C GLN A 335 13.50 -8.16 -4.76
N GLY A 336 12.29 -7.63 -4.86
CA GLY A 336 11.35 -7.59 -3.73
C GLY A 336 11.00 -8.99 -3.21
N PHE A 337 10.72 -9.94 -4.10
CA PHE A 337 10.44 -11.33 -3.72
C PHE A 337 11.67 -12.02 -3.15
N ALA A 338 12.88 -11.73 -3.64
CA ALA A 338 14.13 -12.24 -3.06
C ALA A 338 14.32 -11.74 -1.62
N LEU A 339 14.03 -10.46 -1.34
CA LEU A 339 14.08 -9.91 0.02
C LEU A 339 13.06 -10.61 0.94
N MET A 340 11.81 -10.82 0.49
CA MET A 340 10.80 -11.55 1.26
C MET A 340 11.22 -13.01 1.52
N HIS A 341 11.81 -13.68 0.52
CA HIS A 341 12.31 -15.04 0.67
C HIS A 341 13.43 -15.13 1.73
N ASN A 342 14.38 -14.20 1.69
CA ASN A 342 15.48 -14.17 2.66
C ASN A 342 14.96 -13.87 4.07
N ALA A 343 14.08 -12.87 4.22
CA ALA A 343 13.44 -12.54 5.49
C ALA A 343 12.63 -13.73 6.06
N SER A 344 11.94 -14.48 5.19
CA SER A 344 11.23 -15.70 5.58
C SER A 344 12.13 -16.71 6.29
N LYS A 345 13.35 -16.89 5.78
CA LYS A 345 14.35 -17.76 6.40
C LYS A 345 14.92 -17.14 7.68
N GLN A 346 15.33 -15.88 7.61
CA GLN A 346 16.00 -15.18 8.72
C GLN A 346 15.10 -15.08 9.97
N TYR A 347 13.80 -14.81 9.76
CA TYR A 347 12.84 -14.63 10.86
C TYR A 347 11.99 -15.88 11.15
N GLY A 348 12.14 -16.96 10.37
CA GLY A 348 11.36 -18.19 10.54
C GLY A 348 9.87 -18.03 10.22
N TRP A 349 9.51 -17.14 9.27
CA TRP A 349 8.11 -16.81 8.99
C TRP A 349 7.39 -17.80 8.08
N ASN A 350 8.13 -18.61 7.32
CA ASN A 350 7.56 -19.54 6.34
C ASN A 350 6.59 -18.88 5.36
N LEU A 351 7.00 -17.75 4.77
CA LEU A 351 6.17 -16.99 3.84
C LEU A 351 5.81 -17.82 2.60
N ASN A 352 4.54 -17.85 2.26
CA ASN A 352 4.08 -18.40 0.99
C ASN A 352 4.12 -17.31 -0.09
N LEU A 353 5.19 -17.30 -0.89
CA LEU A 353 5.44 -16.25 -1.89
C LEU A 353 4.38 -16.26 -3.01
N GLY A 354 3.89 -17.44 -3.41
CA GLY A 354 2.79 -17.54 -4.38
C GLY A 354 1.50 -16.92 -3.86
N ALA A 355 1.13 -17.20 -2.59
CA ALA A 355 -0.02 -16.57 -1.96
C ALA A 355 0.17 -15.04 -1.81
N ILE A 356 1.39 -14.57 -1.52
CA ILE A 356 1.71 -13.13 -1.49
C ILE A 356 1.56 -12.51 -2.87
N ALA A 357 2.07 -13.14 -3.94
CA ALA A 357 1.88 -12.66 -5.30
C ALA A 357 0.39 -12.59 -5.66
N SER A 358 -0.40 -13.59 -5.25
CA SER A 358 -1.83 -13.66 -5.56
C SER A 358 -2.63 -12.49 -5.00
N ILE A 359 -2.30 -11.99 -3.81
CA ILE A 359 -3.02 -10.86 -3.21
C ILE A 359 -2.63 -9.50 -3.80
N PHE A 360 -1.58 -9.42 -4.61
CA PHE A 360 -1.19 -8.20 -5.32
C PHE A 360 -1.90 -8.05 -6.68
N ARG A 361 -2.69 -9.05 -7.11
CA ARG A 361 -3.36 -9.07 -8.43
C ARG A 361 -4.52 -8.09 -8.56
N ALA A 362 -5.08 -7.58 -7.44
CA ALA A 362 -6.09 -6.52 -7.43
C ALA A 362 -6.02 -5.70 -6.14
N GLY A 363 -6.64 -4.51 -6.13
CA GLY A 363 -6.78 -3.65 -4.96
C GLY A 363 -5.47 -3.09 -4.42
N CYS A 364 -4.41 -3.07 -5.20
CA CYS A 364 -3.13 -2.48 -4.79
C CYS A 364 -2.46 -1.71 -5.94
N ILE A 365 -1.52 -0.85 -5.58
CA ILE A 365 -0.82 0.03 -6.52
C ILE A 365 0.09 -0.76 -7.48
N ILE A 366 0.67 -1.86 -7.02
CA ILE A 366 1.58 -2.70 -7.84
C ILE A 366 0.84 -3.80 -8.63
N GLN A 367 -0.48 -3.71 -8.76
CA GLN A 367 -1.25 -4.63 -9.59
C GLN A 367 -0.71 -4.66 -11.03
N ALA A 368 -0.35 -5.85 -11.52
CA ALA A 368 0.20 -6.07 -12.85
C ALA A 368 -0.21 -7.45 -13.41
N ALA A 369 -0.30 -7.57 -14.73
CA ALA A 369 -0.73 -8.81 -15.39
C ALA A 369 0.18 -10.01 -15.03
N PHE A 370 1.50 -9.82 -15.04
CA PHE A 370 2.48 -10.88 -14.77
C PHE A 370 2.49 -11.39 -13.31
N LEU A 371 1.72 -10.78 -12.39
CA LEU A 371 1.56 -11.34 -11.04
C LEU A 371 0.89 -12.71 -11.03
N SER A 372 0.07 -13.02 -12.03
CA SER A 372 -0.48 -14.36 -12.21
C SER A 372 0.61 -15.38 -12.52
N ASP A 373 1.59 -15.00 -13.35
CA ASP A 373 2.73 -15.85 -13.68
C ASP A 373 3.65 -16.05 -12.46
N ILE A 374 3.89 -14.98 -11.68
CA ILE A 374 4.64 -15.09 -10.41
C ILE A 374 3.89 -16.01 -9.43
N THR A 375 2.56 -15.88 -9.32
CA THR A 375 1.75 -16.77 -8.47
C THR A 375 1.90 -18.24 -8.87
N ALA A 376 1.95 -18.52 -10.17
CA ALA A 376 2.11 -19.88 -10.68
C ALA A 376 3.54 -20.44 -10.56
N ALA A 377 4.54 -19.56 -10.47
CA ALA A 377 5.95 -19.95 -10.37
C ALA A 377 6.35 -20.44 -8.95
N PHE A 378 5.58 -20.08 -7.92
CA PHE A 378 5.76 -20.48 -6.51
C PHE A 378 4.73 -21.52 -6.06
#